data_833286383997182236ea3daf96246c6a
#
_entry.id   833286383997182236ea3daf96246c6a
#
_cell.length_a   1.000
_cell.length_b   1.000
_cell.length_c   1.000
_cell.angle_alpha   90.00
_cell.angle_beta   90.00
_cell.angle_gamma   90.00
#
_symmetry.space_group_name_H-M   'P 1'
#
loop_
_entity.id
_entity.type
_entity.pdbx_description
1 polymer ?
#
loop_
_entity_poly.entity_id
_entity_poly.type
_entity_poly.pdbx_seq_one_letter_code
_entity_poly.pdbx_strand_id
1 'polypeptide(L)'
;MDLLGTASTVTISCYALLSTTYKGMQATYARPANGSSVSDNLASPDLWPSVDVIIPCYNEDPRTLFECLTSIANQDYAGRLQIYVVDDGSGNREAVTPVHQSFARDPNFNFILLHKNAGKRKAQIAAIRRSSGDLVLNVDSDTTLAPNVVTKLALKMQDPGIGAAMGQLTASNRSDSWLTRLIDMEYWLACNEERAAQARFGAVMCCCGPCAMYRRSALLLLLDQYETQTFRGKPSDFGEDRHLTILMLKAGLRTEYVPDAIAATVVPDSLGPYLRQQLRWARSTFRDTWLALNLLPGLDRFLTLDVVGQNLGPLLLALSVLTGLAQFALMGTAPWGTVLMIVFMTIVRCGVVALRARQLRFLGFSVHTFINVFLLLPLKAYALCTLSNSDWLSRNFAATVAVKDGKQGPVPNLTTESSTTILSGDAVQNRMRHLARDCSVLVTSDE
;
A
#
# COMPACT_ATOMS: atom_id res chain seq x y z
N MET A 1 -39.15 -11.70 22.24
CA MET A 1 -37.94 -11.55 21.40
C MET A 1 -36.77 -11.91 22.28
N ASP A 2 -35.95 -12.78 21.81
CA ASP A 2 -34.77 -13.29 22.47
C ASP A 2 -33.69 -12.17 22.55
N LEU A 3 -33.08 -12.01 23.72
CA LEU A 3 -32.08 -10.98 23.98
C LEU A 3 -30.89 -11.07 22.99
N LEU A 4 -30.44 -12.30 22.68
CA LEU A 4 -29.33 -12.52 21.74
C LEU A 4 -29.75 -12.19 20.30
N GLY A 5 -30.94 -12.58 19.87
CA GLY A 5 -31.48 -12.25 18.56
C GLY A 5 -31.67 -10.74 18.38
N THR A 6 -32.13 -10.06 19.46
CA THR A 6 -32.25 -8.59 19.45
C THR A 6 -30.88 -7.94 19.36
N ALA A 7 -29.91 -8.39 20.16
CA ALA A 7 -28.53 -7.86 20.13
C ALA A 7 -27.87 -8.06 18.77
N SER A 8 -28.01 -9.25 18.15
CA SER A 8 -27.49 -9.53 16.82
C SER A 8 -28.12 -8.62 15.76
N THR A 9 -29.44 -8.41 15.82
CA THR A 9 -30.16 -7.54 14.87
C THR A 9 -29.78 -6.06 15.04
N VAL A 10 -29.68 -5.57 16.27
CA VAL A 10 -29.27 -4.18 16.55
C VAL A 10 -27.83 -3.95 16.08
N THR A 11 -26.91 -4.83 16.40
CA THR A 11 -25.49 -4.64 16.05
C THR A 11 -25.26 -4.72 14.54
N ILE A 12 -25.94 -5.63 13.80
CA ILE A 12 -25.85 -5.69 12.35
C ILE A 12 -26.49 -4.47 11.68
N SER A 13 -27.57 -3.94 12.25
CA SER A 13 -28.22 -2.73 11.73
C SER A 13 -27.33 -1.49 11.93
N CYS A 14 -26.70 -1.37 13.11
CA CYS A 14 -25.73 -0.30 13.37
C CYS A 14 -24.51 -0.41 12.43
N TYR A 15 -23.99 -1.62 12.23
CA TYR A 15 -22.92 -1.86 11.23
C TYR A 15 -23.34 -1.46 9.83
N ALA A 16 -24.52 -1.90 9.37
CA ALA A 16 -25.01 -1.60 8.04
C ALA A 16 -25.21 -0.10 7.83
N LEU A 17 -25.78 0.61 8.80
CA LEU A 17 -25.96 2.06 8.76
C LEU A 17 -24.60 2.78 8.68
N LEU A 18 -23.69 2.48 9.61
CA LEU A 18 -22.36 3.08 9.63
C LEU A 18 -21.60 2.79 8.33
N SER A 19 -21.54 1.51 7.91
CA SER A 19 -20.82 1.08 6.72
C SER A 19 -21.38 1.70 5.44
N THR A 20 -22.71 1.74 5.28
CA THR A 20 -23.35 2.35 4.10
C THR A 20 -23.09 3.85 4.06
N THR A 21 -23.15 4.52 5.22
CA THR A 21 -22.96 5.98 5.29
C THR A 21 -21.54 6.34 4.89
N TYR A 22 -20.50 5.81 5.56
CA TYR A 22 -19.14 6.22 5.25
C TYR A 22 -18.67 5.72 3.87
N LYS A 23 -19.07 4.50 3.45
CA LYS A 23 -18.76 3.99 2.10
C LYS A 23 -19.49 4.76 1.00
N GLY A 24 -20.73 5.15 1.22
CA GLY A 24 -21.45 6.01 0.32
C GLY A 24 -20.80 7.39 0.17
N MET A 25 -20.31 7.97 1.27
CA MET A 25 -19.55 9.23 1.23
C MET A 25 -18.20 9.03 0.53
N GLN A 26 -17.44 7.96 0.83
CA GLN A 26 -16.23 7.62 0.08
C GLN A 26 -16.50 7.57 -1.43
N ALA A 27 -17.53 6.82 -1.85
CA ALA A 27 -17.90 6.71 -3.25
C ALA A 27 -18.27 8.07 -3.90
N THR A 28 -18.85 8.99 -3.12
CA THR A 28 -19.21 10.33 -3.61
C THR A 28 -17.99 11.24 -3.73
N TYR A 29 -17.09 11.25 -2.74
CA TYR A 29 -15.91 12.10 -2.71
C TYR A 29 -14.75 11.60 -3.58
N ALA A 30 -14.67 10.28 -3.82
CA ALA A 30 -13.68 9.68 -4.69
C ALA A 30 -13.92 9.90 -6.19
N ARG A 31 -14.88 10.77 -6.58
CA ARG A 31 -15.02 11.18 -7.97
C ARG A 31 -13.84 12.04 -8.38
N PRO A 32 -13.29 11.88 -9.60
CA PRO A 32 -12.27 12.77 -10.09
C PRO A 32 -12.78 14.21 -9.96
N ALA A 33 -11.98 15.09 -9.35
CA ALA A 33 -12.25 16.50 -9.44
C ALA A 33 -12.17 16.86 -10.94
N ASN A 34 -13.28 17.29 -11.55
CA ASN A 34 -13.30 17.70 -12.95
C ASN A 34 -12.11 18.64 -13.20
N GLY A 35 -11.14 18.16 -13.96
CA GLY A 35 -10.22 19.00 -14.72
C GLY A 35 -9.30 19.91 -13.93
N SER A 36 -8.55 19.42 -12.93
CA SER A 36 -7.22 19.96 -12.75
C SER A 36 -6.26 19.15 -13.64
N SER A 37 -6.37 19.36 -14.95
CA SER A 37 -5.20 19.22 -15.79
C SER A 37 -4.17 20.19 -15.18
N VAL A 38 -3.26 19.66 -14.37
CA VAL A 38 -2.00 20.37 -14.12
C VAL A 38 -1.45 20.55 -15.51
N SER A 39 -1.49 21.81 -16.00
CA SER A 39 -1.08 22.09 -17.37
C SER A 39 0.33 21.56 -17.54
N ASP A 40 0.58 20.79 -18.61
CA ASP A 40 1.89 20.29 -19.04
C ASP A 40 2.90 21.41 -19.35
N ASN A 41 2.66 22.63 -18.89
CA ASN A 41 3.42 23.84 -19.16
C ASN A 41 4.68 24.01 -18.29
N LEU A 42 5.29 22.92 -17.83
CA LEU A 42 6.63 22.99 -17.28
C LEU A 42 7.65 22.93 -18.41
N ALA A 43 7.86 24.09 -19.03
CA ALA A 43 8.65 24.23 -20.24
C ALA A 43 10.18 24.21 -20.03
N SER A 44 10.69 24.13 -18.80
CA SER A 44 12.14 24.20 -18.55
C SER A 44 12.58 23.13 -17.59
N PRO A 45 13.64 22.34 -17.90
CA PRO A 45 14.21 21.32 -17.00
C PRO A 45 14.63 21.88 -15.64
N ASP A 46 15.05 23.14 -15.58
CA ASP A 46 15.51 23.82 -14.37
C ASP A 46 14.39 24.10 -13.35
N LEU A 47 13.13 23.93 -13.75
CA LEU A 47 11.95 24.10 -12.87
C LEU A 47 11.49 22.79 -12.20
N TRP A 48 12.09 21.66 -12.56
CA TRP A 48 11.76 20.38 -11.96
C TRP A 48 12.49 20.19 -10.62
N PRO A 49 11.79 19.82 -9.52
CA PRO A 49 12.44 19.52 -8.27
C PRO A 49 13.37 18.30 -8.41
N SER A 50 14.48 18.30 -7.70
CA SER A 50 15.33 17.11 -7.63
C SER A 50 14.67 16.02 -6.79
N VAL A 51 14.74 14.76 -7.27
CA VAL A 51 14.12 13.60 -6.61
C VAL A 51 15.18 12.58 -6.23
N ASP A 52 15.16 12.15 -4.97
CA ASP A 52 15.96 11.03 -4.48
C ASP A 52 15.03 9.83 -4.21
N VAL A 53 15.23 8.74 -4.94
CA VAL A 53 14.47 7.48 -4.77
C VAL A 53 15.17 6.61 -3.73
N ILE A 54 14.45 6.13 -2.73
CA ILE A 54 14.98 5.28 -1.66
C ILE A 54 14.36 3.89 -1.72
N ILE A 55 15.21 2.87 -1.86
CA ILE A 55 14.83 1.48 -2.02
C ILE A 55 15.47 0.64 -0.91
N PRO A 56 14.79 0.42 0.22
CA PRO A 56 15.27 -0.50 1.24
C PRO A 56 15.11 -1.95 0.74
N CYS A 57 16.17 -2.73 0.80
CA CYS A 57 16.24 -4.11 0.33
C CYS A 57 16.69 -5.03 1.46
N TYR A 58 16.00 -6.16 1.67
CA TYR A 58 16.39 -7.18 2.63
C TYR A 58 15.93 -8.56 2.18
N ASN A 59 16.90 -9.47 1.95
CA ASN A 59 16.65 -10.84 1.47
C ASN A 59 15.73 -10.88 0.25
N GLU A 60 15.92 -9.96 -0.70
CA GLU A 60 15.09 -9.86 -1.88
C GLU A 60 15.47 -10.91 -2.93
N ASP A 61 14.51 -11.30 -3.75
CA ASP A 61 14.77 -12.10 -4.94
C ASP A 61 15.55 -11.26 -5.97
N PRO A 62 16.68 -11.78 -6.51
CA PRO A 62 17.51 -11.02 -7.44
C PRO A 62 16.78 -10.55 -8.69
N ARG A 63 15.85 -11.35 -9.23
CA ARG A 63 15.09 -11.00 -10.43
C ARG A 63 14.08 -9.88 -10.11
N THR A 64 13.38 -9.99 -9.00
CA THR A 64 12.43 -8.98 -8.54
C THR A 64 13.12 -7.65 -8.28
N LEU A 65 14.30 -7.68 -7.62
CA LEU A 65 15.10 -6.48 -7.40
C LEU A 65 15.58 -5.88 -8.74
N PHE A 66 16.03 -6.69 -9.70
CA PHE A 66 16.45 -6.23 -11.01
C PHE A 66 15.30 -5.55 -11.77
N GLU A 67 14.09 -6.13 -11.75
CA GLU A 67 12.89 -5.54 -12.38
C GLU A 67 12.54 -4.20 -11.72
N CYS A 68 12.61 -4.10 -10.37
CA CYS A 68 12.41 -2.87 -9.63
C CYS A 68 13.41 -1.78 -10.08
N LEU A 69 14.71 -2.04 -9.98
CA LEU A 69 15.76 -1.07 -10.32
C LEU A 69 15.69 -0.65 -11.79
N THR A 70 15.40 -1.58 -12.70
CA THR A 70 15.21 -1.27 -14.12
C THR A 70 14.03 -0.33 -14.36
N SER A 71 12.91 -0.52 -13.64
CA SER A 71 11.74 0.35 -13.75
C SER A 71 12.02 1.78 -13.30
N ILE A 72 12.92 1.94 -12.32
CA ILE A 72 13.31 3.25 -11.78
C ILE A 72 14.36 3.91 -12.68
N ALA A 73 15.32 3.15 -13.21
CA ALA A 73 16.30 3.64 -14.21
C ALA A 73 15.61 4.19 -15.47
N ASN A 74 14.46 3.62 -15.83
CA ASN A 74 13.70 4.00 -17.04
C ASN A 74 12.58 5.00 -16.77
N GLN A 75 12.65 5.78 -15.67
CA GLN A 75 11.67 6.83 -15.43
C GLN A 75 11.83 7.99 -16.42
N ASP A 76 10.71 8.42 -16.98
CA ASP A 76 10.64 9.62 -17.81
C ASP A 76 10.51 10.85 -16.90
N TYR A 77 11.66 11.34 -16.43
CA TYR A 77 11.73 12.48 -15.53
C TYR A 77 12.78 13.50 -16.01
N ALA A 78 12.33 14.74 -16.22
CA ALA A 78 13.20 15.80 -16.76
C ALA A 78 14.13 16.41 -15.70
N GLY A 79 13.81 16.27 -14.41
CA GLY A 79 14.64 16.78 -13.32
C GLY A 79 15.75 15.81 -12.91
N ARG A 80 16.59 16.24 -11.94
CA ARG A 80 17.64 15.39 -11.38
C ARG A 80 17.00 14.22 -10.62
N LEU A 81 17.41 12.99 -10.94
CA LEU A 81 17.00 11.76 -10.26
C LEU A 81 18.23 11.06 -9.68
N GLN A 82 18.22 10.76 -8.37
CA GLN A 82 19.24 9.94 -7.70
C GLN A 82 18.56 8.75 -7.02
N ILE A 83 19.19 7.58 -7.05
CA ILE A 83 18.62 6.34 -6.55
C ILE A 83 19.52 5.79 -5.44
N TYR A 84 18.95 5.56 -4.26
CA TYR A 84 19.63 5.01 -3.10
C TYR A 84 19.09 3.62 -2.81
N VAL A 85 19.87 2.59 -3.13
CA VAL A 85 19.56 1.19 -2.80
C VAL A 85 20.21 0.85 -1.46
N VAL A 86 19.41 0.51 -0.46
CA VAL A 86 19.91 0.23 0.88
C VAL A 86 19.76 -1.26 1.18
N ASP A 87 20.84 -2.02 1.14
CA ASP A 87 20.85 -3.40 1.61
C ASP A 87 20.89 -3.41 3.15
N ASP A 88 19.79 -3.80 3.77
CA ASP A 88 19.60 -3.84 5.22
C ASP A 88 20.18 -5.13 5.86
N GLY A 89 21.43 -5.48 5.52
CA GLY A 89 22.11 -6.63 6.08
C GLY A 89 21.54 -7.96 5.58
N SER A 90 21.27 -8.07 4.28
CA SER A 90 20.71 -9.28 3.66
C SER A 90 21.59 -10.51 3.88
N GLY A 91 20.97 -11.64 4.26
CA GLY A 91 21.62 -12.94 4.36
C GLY A 91 21.94 -13.56 3.00
N ASN A 92 21.21 -13.19 1.96
CA ASN A 92 21.42 -13.61 0.57
C ASN A 92 22.19 -12.58 -0.27
N ARG A 93 23.03 -11.76 0.37
CA ARG A 93 23.77 -10.67 -0.28
C ARG A 93 24.54 -11.12 -1.50
N GLU A 94 25.15 -12.32 -1.46
CA GLU A 94 25.88 -12.88 -2.61
C GLU A 94 24.97 -13.02 -3.86
N ALA A 95 23.72 -13.41 -3.68
CA ALA A 95 22.77 -13.58 -4.77
C ALA A 95 22.34 -12.24 -5.39
N VAL A 96 22.22 -11.16 -4.60
CA VAL A 96 21.82 -9.83 -5.11
C VAL A 96 23.00 -8.96 -5.55
N THR A 97 24.24 -9.32 -5.20
CA THR A 97 25.46 -8.58 -5.59
C THR A 97 25.59 -8.39 -7.11
N PRO A 98 25.32 -9.39 -7.99
CA PRO A 98 25.37 -9.17 -9.45
C PRO A 98 24.37 -8.11 -9.91
N VAL A 99 23.19 -8.03 -9.28
CA VAL A 99 22.20 -7.01 -9.58
C VAL A 99 22.75 -5.63 -9.21
N HIS A 100 23.29 -5.47 -8.01
CA HIS A 100 23.92 -4.20 -7.59
C HIS A 100 25.05 -3.79 -8.56
N GLN A 101 25.90 -4.72 -8.97
CA GLN A 101 26.98 -4.45 -9.90
C GLN A 101 26.51 -4.01 -11.28
N SER A 102 25.39 -4.52 -11.77
CA SER A 102 24.85 -4.14 -13.08
C SER A 102 24.42 -2.66 -13.14
N PHE A 103 24.00 -2.08 -12.01
CA PHE A 103 23.63 -0.67 -11.91
C PHE A 103 24.73 0.23 -11.31
N ALA A 104 25.81 -0.33 -10.75
CA ALA A 104 26.88 0.44 -10.10
C ALA A 104 27.68 1.37 -11.06
N ARG A 105 27.56 1.15 -12.36
CA ARG A 105 28.20 2.01 -13.38
C ARG A 105 27.38 3.27 -13.70
N ASP A 106 26.10 3.29 -13.37
CA ASP A 106 25.26 4.45 -13.54
C ASP A 106 25.51 5.44 -12.36
N PRO A 107 25.94 6.67 -12.62
CA PRO A 107 26.25 7.65 -11.59
C PRO A 107 25.02 8.07 -10.76
N ASN A 108 23.83 7.76 -11.23
CA ASN A 108 22.60 8.04 -10.49
C ASN A 108 22.33 7.02 -9.37
N PHE A 109 22.99 5.86 -9.39
CA PHE A 109 22.79 4.82 -8.37
C PHE A 109 23.81 4.89 -7.24
N ASN A 110 23.31 4.88 -6.02
CA ASN A 110 24.07 4.89 -4.78
C ASN A 110 23.71 3.66 -3.95
N PHE A 111 24.68 2.79 -3.68
CA PHE A 111 24.48 1.59 -2.88
C PHE A 111 24.97 1.79 -1.46
N ILE A 112 24.09 1.52 -0.47
CA ILE A 112 24.38 1.59 0.96
C ILE A 112 24.22 0.18 1.52
N LEU A 113 25.32 -0.41 2.01
CA LEU A 113 25.33 -1.77 2.56
C LEU A 113 25.43 -1.69 4.09
N LEU A 114 24.36 -2.04 4.79
CA LEU A 114 24.37 -2.15 6.25
C LEU A 114 25.00 -3.47 6.69
N HIS A 115 25.71 -3.45 7.81
CA HIS A 115 26.39 -4.65 8.33
C HIS A 115 25.41 -5.70 8.86
N LYS A 116 24.26 -5.27 9.39
CA LYS A 116 23.22 -6.13 9.97
C LYS A 116 21.84 -5.54 9.71
N ASN A 117 20.84 -6.39 9.75
CA ASN A 117 19.44 -5.96 9.67
C ASN A 117 19.13 -4.97 10.79
N ALA A 118 18.73 -3.77 10.40
CA ALA A 118 18.33 -2.68 11.29
C ALA A 118 16.82 -2.37 11.18
N GLY A 119 16.14 -2.96 10.18
CA GLY A 119 14.75 -2.76 9.85
C GLY A 119 14.52 -1.68 8.80
N LYS A 120 13.45 -1.83 8.02
CA LYS A 120 13.10 -0.98 6.85
C LYS A 120 13.19 0.51 7.15
N ARG A 121 12.65 0.95 8.30
CA ARG A 121 12.67 2.36 8.72
C ARG A 121 14.09 2.91 8.84
N LYS A 122 14.98 2.17 9.49
CA LYS A 122 16.38 2.60 9.66
C LYS A 122 17.15 2.57 8.35
N ALA A 123 16.85 1.61 7.47
CA ALA A 123 17.40 1.59 6.12
C ALA A 123 16.98 2.83 5.33
N GLN A 124 15.70 3.22 5.38
CA GLN A 124 15.22 4.47 4.79
C GLN A 124 15.94 5.70 5.37
N ILE A 125 16.05 5.79 6.70
CA ILE A 125 16.73 6.91 7.37
C ILE A 125 18.20 7.01 6.95
N ALA A 126 18.90 5.88 6.79
CA ALA A 126 20.29 5.86 6.34
C ALA A 126 20.45 6.50 4.94
N ALA A 127 19.49 6.32 4.05
CA ALA A 127 19.46 6.97 2.75
C ALA A 127 19.00 8.43 2.85
N ILE A 128 17.95 8.74 3.60
CA ILE A 128 17.45 10.11 3.79
C ILE A 128 18.55 11.06 4.30
N ARG A 129 19.37 10.59 5.23
CA ARG A 129 20.51 11.38 5.75
C ARG A 129 21.58 11.67 4.69
N ARG A 130 21.70 10.85 3.65
CA ARG A 130 22.64 11.02 2.53
C ARG A 130 22.00 11.71 1.34
N SER A 131 20.69 11.75 1.28
CA SER A 131 19.92 12.36 0.20
C SER A 131 20.10 13.89 0.20
N SER A 132 19.99 14.50 -0.97
CA SER A 132 20.12 15.97 -1.15
C SER A 132 19.01 16.55 -2.04
N GLY A 133 18.15 15.73 -2.58
CA GLY A 133 17.03 16.15 -3.43
C GLY A 133 15.97 16.96 -2.67
N ASP A 134 15.15 17.67 -3.39
CA ASP A 134 14.01 18.42 -2.85
C ASP A 134 12.90 17.50 -2.37
N LEU A 135 12.75 16.37 -3.05
CA LEU A 135 11.74 15.33 -2.81
C LEU A 135 12.41 13.99 -2.58
N VAL A 136 11.80 13.16 -1.74
CA VAL A 136 12.19 11.78 -1.46
C VAL A 136 11.05 10.87 -1.88
N LEU A 137 11.32 9.91 -2.79
CA LEU A 137 10.38 8.88 -3.18
C LEU A 137 10.77 7.53 -2.56
N ASN A 138 9.96 7.02 -1.66
CA ASN A 138 10.11 5.66 -1.14
C ASN A 138 9.50 4.66 -2.12
N VAL A 139 10.26 3.60 -2.44
CA VAL A 139 9.82 2.48 -3.29
C VAL A 139 10.25 1.18 -2.61
N ASP A 140 9.36 0.21 -2.54
CA ASP A 140 9.71 -1.13 -2.04
C ASP A 140 10.51 -1.91 -3.10
N SER A 141 11.45 -2.75 -2.66
CA SER A 141 12.36 -3.49 -3.54
C SER A 141 11.69 -4.53 -4.46
N ASP A 142 10.41 -4.82 -4.19
CA ASP A 142 9.54 -5.71 -4.98
C ASP A 142 8.52 -4.95 -5.84
N THR A 143 8.71 -3.65 -6.02
CA THR A 143 7.78 -2.78 -6.73
C THR A 143 8.37 -2.27 -8.04
N THR A 144 7.59 -2.31 -9.10
CA THR A 144 7.91 -1.72 -10.39
C THR A 144 7.05 -0.48 -10.64
N LEU A 145 7.65 0.59 -11.15
CA LEU A 145 6.99 1.86 -11.44
C LEU A 145 6.67 1.98 -12.93
N ALA A 146 5.49 2.52 -13.27
CA ALA A 146 5.21 2.95 -14.63
C ALA A 146 6.17 4.11 -15.03
N PRO A 147 6.48 4.30 -16.32
CA PRO A 147 7.55 5.20 -16.75
C PRO A 147 7.43 6.66 -16.30
N ASN A 148 6.22 7.13 -16.02
CA ASN A 148 5.93 8.54 -15.69
C ASN A 148 5.51 8.78 -14.23
N VAL A 149 5.77 7.82 -13.34
CA VAL A 149 5.36 7.91 -11.92
C VAL A 149 6.06 9.05 -11.22
N VAL A 150 7.39 9.17 -11.39
CA VAL A 150 8.17 10.24 -10.75
C VAL A 150 7.68 11.60 -11.22
N THR A 151 7.49 11.78 -12.53
CA THR A 151 6.94 13.00 -13.13
C THR A 151 5.60 13.39 -12.55
N LYS A 152 4.63 12.47 -12.48
CA LYS A 152 3.28 12.75 -11.97
C LYS A 152 3.27 13.10 -10.47
N LEU A 153 4.06 12.39 -9.68
CA LEU A 153 4.19 12.69 -8.25
C LEU A 153 4.90 14.04 -8.03
N ALA A 154 5.99 14.31 -8.76
CA ALA A 154 6.72 15.57 -8.66
C ALA A 154 5.86 16.76 -9.06
N LEU A 155 5.04 16.66 -10.11
CA LEU A 155 4.05 17.67 -10.50
C LEU A 155 3.06 17.94 -9.36
N LYS A 156 2.53 16.92 -8.73
CA LYS A 156 1.63 17.09 -7.58
C LYS A 156 2.32 17.78 -6.40
N MET A 157 3.59 17.46 -6.17
CA MET A 157 4.40 18.02 -5.08
C MET A 157 4.90 19.45 -5.31
N GLN A 158 4.62 20.06 -6.46
CA GLN A 158 4.94 21.49 -6.70
C GLN A 158 4.18 22.43 -5.76
N ASP A 159 2.98 22.03 -5.32
CA ASP A 159 2.28 22.77 -4.27
C ASP A 159 3.07 22.64 -2.95
N PRO A 160 3.58 23.76 -2.38
CA PRO A 160 4.40 23.74 -1.17
C PRO A 160 3.63 23.27 0.08
N GLY A 161 2.31 23.35 0.07
CA GLY A 161 1.43 22.88 1.14
C GLY A 161 1.28 21.36 1.17
N ILE A 162 1.80 20.62 0.17
CA ILE A 162 1.75 19.16 0.13
C ILE A 162 3.05 18.59 0.73
N GLY A 163 2.90 17.81 1.79
CA GLY A 163 4.01 17.13 2.47
C GLY A 163 4.29 15.73 1.95
N ALA A 164 3.23 15.04 1.48
CA ALA A 164 3.36 13.72 0.89
C ALA A 164 2.32 13.47 -0.21
N ALA A 165 2.70 12.66 -1.19
CA ALA A 165 1.80 12.16 -2.24
C ALA A 165 2.09 10.70 -2.54
N MET A 166 1.05 9.91 -2.83
CA MET A 166 1.21 8.50 -3.19
C MET A 166 0.58 8.18 -4.53
N GLY A 167 1.13 7.16 -5.20
CA GLY A 167 0.57 6.59 -6.42
C GLY A 167 -0.48 5.51 -6.18
N GLN A 168 -1.07 5.04 -7.27
CA GLN A 168 -1.96 3.89 -7.28
C GLN A 168 -1.16 2.58 -7.20
N LEU A 169 -1.56 1.69 -6.28
CA LEU A 169 -0.99 0.36 -6.17
C LEU A 169 -1.80 -0.67 -6.94
N THR A 170 -1.08 -1.59 -7.60
CA THR A 170 -1.62 -2.77 -8.28
C THR A 170 -0.78 -3.99 -7.94
N ALA A 171 -1.32 -5.20 -8.15
CA ALA A 171 -0.55 -6.43 -7.99
C ALA A 171 0.22 -6.77 -9.28
N SER A 172 1.56 -6.84 -9.21
CA SER A 172 2.41 -7.22 -10.35
C SER A 172 2.19 -8.68 -10.76
N ASN A 173 1.93 -9.54 -9.80
CA ASN A 173 1.66 -10.98 -9.98
C ASN A 173 0.15 -11.32 -9.96
N ARG A 174 -0.70 -10.40 -10.41
CA ARG A 174 -2.17 -10.57 -10.38
C ARG A 174 -2.68 -11.86 -11.03
N SER A 175 -1.98 -12.37 -12.04
CA SER A 175 -2.40 -13.57 -12.77
C SER A 175 -2.11 -14.89 -12.06
N ASP A 176 -1.27 -14.90 -11.02
CA ASP A 176 -0.67 -16.13 -10.48
C ASP A 176 -1.67 -16.98 -9.70
N SER A 177 -2.63 -16.36 -8.99
CA SER A 177 -3.64 -17.08 -8.23
C SER A 177 -4.98 -16.33 -8.14
N TRP A 178 -6.01 -17.00 -7.63
CA TRP A 178 -7.27 -16.34 -7.31
C TRP A 178 -7.10 -15.30 -6.19
N LEU A 179 -6.18 -15.55 -5.25
CA LEU A 179 -5.91 -14.66 -4.11
C LEU A 179 -5.20 -13.38 -4.57
N THR A 180 -4.22 -13.47 -5.48
CA THR A 180 -3.54 -12.30 -6.04
C THR A 180 -4.50 -11.41 -6.82
N ARG A 181 -5.48 -11.99 -7.54
CA ARG A 181 -6.57 -11.23 -8.19
C ARG A 181 -7.46 -10.53 -7.17
N LEU A 182 -7.74 -11.19 -6.05
CA LEU A 182 -8.55 -10.63 -4.98
C LEU A 182 -7.83 -9.45 -4.31
N ILE A 183 -6.53 -9.58 -4.02
CA ILE A 183 -5.70 -8.53 -3.45
C ILE A 183 -5.56 -7.34 -4.41
N ASP A 184 -5.46 -7.58 -5.72
CA ASP A 184 -5.47 -6.50 -6.72
C ASP A 184 -6.78 -5.68 -6.67
N MET A 185 -7.92 -6.34 -6.50
CA MET A 185 -9.20 -5.67 -6.30
C MET A 185 -9.26 -4.91 -4.97
N GLU A 186 -8.68 -5.48 -3.90
CA GLU A 186 -8.56 -4.82 -2.59
C GLU A 186 -7.71 -3.53 -2.70
N TYR A 187 -6.58 -3.57 -3.42
CA TYR A 187 -5.72 -2.41 -3.68
C TYR A 187 -6.45 -1.34 -4.48
N TRP A 188 -7.18 -1.74 -5.52
CA TRP A 188 -7.98 -0.80 -6.31
C TRP A 188 -9.00 -0.06 -5.43
N LEU A 189 -9.75 -0.79 -4.59
CA LEU A 189 -10.72 -0.22 -3.64
C LEU A 189 -10.04 0.72 -2.64
N ALA A 190 -8.94 0.31 -2.07
CA ALA A 190 -8.19 1.10 -1.11
C ALA A 190 -7.68 2.42 -1.75
N CYS A 191 -7.20 2.38 -2.98
CA CYS A 191 -6.68 3.56 -3.68
C CYS A 191 -7.80 4.44 -4.25
N ASN A 192 -8.72 3.85 -5.05
CA ASN A 192 -9.68 4.61 -5.85
C ASN A 192 -11.00 4.95 -5.13
N GLU A 193 -11.23 4.38 -3.95
CA GLU A 193 -12.36 4.78 -3.11
C GLU A 193 -11.91 5.49 -1.84
N GLU A 194 -11.09 4.83 -1.02
CA GLU A 194 -10.73 5.34 0.28
C GLU A 194 -9.76 6.52 0.17
N ARG A 195 -8.57 6.30 -0.42
CA ARG A 195 -7.53 7.35 -0.54
C ARG A 195 -7.93 8.48 -1.47
N ALA A 196 -8.65 8.17 -2.55
CA ALA A 196 -9.20 9.18 -3.44
C ALA A 196 -10.21 10.10 -2.72
N ALA A 197 -11.07 9.55 -1.84
CA ALA A 197 -11.97 10.33 -1.03
C ALA A 197 -11.23 11.16 0.03
N GLN A 198 -10.24 10.59 0.68
CA GLN A 198 -9.39 11.28 1.68
C GLN A 198 -8.59 12.43 1.04
N ALA A 199 -8.04 12.21 -0.16
CA ALA A 199 -7.30 13.23 -0.91
C ALA A 199 -8.17 14.45 -1.28
N ARG A 200 -9.48 14.28 -1.42
CA ARG A 200 -10.42 15.40 -1.64
C ARG A 200 -10.31 16.46 -0.54
N PHE A 201 -9.91 16.06 0.65
CA PHE A 201 -9.74 16.91 1.84
C PHE A 201 -8.25 17.12 2.19
N GLY A 202 -7.33 16.73 1.31
CA GLY A 202 -5.89 16.87 1.51
C GLY A 202 -5.32 16.05 2.68
N ALA A 203 -5.98 14.95 3.06
CA ALA A 203 -5.60 14.17 4.23
C ALA A 203 -5.70 12.65 3.99
N VAL A 204 -4.96 12.14 3.00
CA VAL A 204 -4.71 10.71 2.86
C VAL A 204 -4.05 10.21 4.13
N MET A 205 -4.68 9.25 4.82
CA MET A 205 -4.23 8.78 6.14
C MET A 205 -3.03 7.81 6.09
N CYS A 206 -2.68 7.34 4.89
CA CYS A 206 -1.54 6.45 4.68
C CYS A 206 -1.05 6.55 3.23
N CYS A 207 0.08 7.21 3.02
CA CYS A 207 0.85 7.14 1.79
C CYS A 207 1.70 5.87 1.80
N CYS A 208 1.26 4.85 1.07
CA CYS A 208 1.82 3.49 1.17
C CYS A 208 3.26 3.40 0.67
N GLY A 209 4.09 2.64 1.39
CA GLY A 209 5.52 2.47 1.16
C GLY A 209 5.96 2.11 -0.26
N PRO A 210 5.24 1.29 -1.04
CA PRO A 210 5.63 0.94 -2.41
C PRO A 210 5.74 2.12 -3.37
N CYS A 211 5.01 3.24 -3.12
CA CYS A 211 5.06 4.42 -3.98
C CYS A 211 4.58 5.66 -3.22
N ALA A 212 5.46 6.24 -2.41
CA ALA A 212 5.14 7.42 -1.61
C ALA A 212 6.25 8.47 -1.70
N MET A 213 5.91 9.65 -2.20
CA MET A 213 6.82 10.79 -2.32
C MET A 213 6.59 11.78 -1.17
N TYR A 214 7.67 12.27 -0.60
CA TYR A 214 7.68 13.17 0.55
C TYR A 214 8.51 14.41 0.27
N ARG A 215 8.09 15.55 0.81
CA ARG A 215 8.89 16.78 0.83
C ARG A 215 10.05 16.62 1.81
N ARG A 216 11.28 16.61 1.30
CA ARG A 216 12.48 16.34 2.10
C ARG A 216 12.70 17.35 3.24
N SER A 217 12.44 18.62 3.01
CA SER A 217 12.58 19.65 4.05
C SER A 217 11.68 19.36 5.26
N ALA A 218 10.44 18.97 5.04
CA ALA A 218 9.53 18.56 6.11
C ALA A 218 9.96 17.22 6.75
N LEU A 219 10.39 16.27 5.92
CA LEU A 219 10.86 14.96 6.38
C LEU A 219 12.04 15.08 7.36
N LEU A 220 13.00 15.94 7.07
CA LEU A 220 14.16 16.16 7.95
C LEU A 220 13.77 16.74 9.32
N LEU A 221 12.78 17.62 9.37
CA LEU A 221 12.27 18.16 10.64
C LEU A 221 11.54 17.11 11.49
N LEU A 222 10.99 16.09 10.84
CA LEU A 222 10.24 15.01 11.48
C LEU A 222 11.08 13.75 11.72
N LEU A 223 12.35 13.75 11.29
CA LEU A 223 13.17 12.54 11.21
C LEU A 223 13.36 11.88 12.59
N ASP A 224 13.60 12.67 13.64
CA ASP A 224 13.77 12.13 15.00
C ASP A 224 12.48 11.47 15.51
N GLN A 225 11.32 12.10 15.27
CA GLN A 225 10.03 11.53 15.64
C GLN A 225 9.72 10.26 14.81
N TYR A 226 10.14 10.26 13.55
CA TYR A 226 10.01 9.11 12.69
C TYR A 226 10.89 7.94 13.15
N GLU A 227 12.14 8.21 13.54
CA GLU A 227 13.11 7.20 13.98
C GLU A 227 12.73 6.57 15.32
N THR A 228 12.22 7.38 16.26
CA THR A 228 12.01 7.00 17.67
C THR A 228 10.58 6.59 18.00
N GLN A 229 9.78 6.20 17.00
CA GLN A 229 8.40 5.77 17.24
C GLN A 229 8.36 4.62 18.26
N THR A 230 7.62 4.83 19.32
CA THR A 230 7.33 3.80 20.33
C THR A 230 5.84 3.61 20.52
N PHE A 231 5.46 2.41 20.91
CA PHE A 231 4.11 2.09 21.38
C PHE A 231 4.19 1.35 22.72
N ARG A 232 3.61 1.95 23.75
CA ARG A 232 3.66 1.41 25.14
C ARG A 232 5.11 1.12 25.59
N GLY A 233 6.04 2.02 25.29
CA GLY A 233 7.45 1.92 25.67
C GLY A 233 8.30 0.94 24.85
N LYS A 234 7.75 0.29 23.82
CA LYS A 234 8.48 -0.59 22.90
C LYS A 234 8.64 0.06 21.53
N PRO A 235 9.77 -0.14 20.81
CA PRO A 235 9.92 0.32 19.45
C PRO A 235 8.81 -0.22 18.54
N SER A 236 8.36 0.61 17.58
CA SER A 236 7.37 0.23 16.57
C SER A 236 8.08 0.08 15.22
N ASP A 237 8.44 -1.15 14.84
CA ASP A 237 9.32 -1.41 13.70
C ASP A 237 8.59 -1.48 12.34
N PHE A 238 7.26 -1.58 12.31
CA PHE A 238 6.47 -1.63 11.08
C PHE A 238 5.34 -0.59 11.09
N GLY A 239 4.78 -0.29 9.91
CA GLY A 239 3.79 0.77 9.68
C GLY A 239 4.44 2.15 9.56
N GLU A 240 5.69 2.16 9.13
CA GLU A 240 6.52 3.34 8.96
C GLU A 240 5.90 4.36 7.99
N ASP A 241 5.25 3.89 6.94
CA ASP A 241 4.56 4.68 5.92
C ASP A 241 3.36 5.45 6.48
N ARG A 242 2.50 4.76 7.23
CA ARG A 242 1.36 5.38 7.91
C ARG A 242 1.80 6.38 8.97
N HIS A 243 2.78 6.00 9.80
CA HIS A 243 3.34 6.89 10.82
C HIS A 243 3.88 8.17 10.20
N LEU A 244 4.72 8.06 9.15
CA LEU A 244 5.29 9.21 8.48
C LEU A 244 4.20 10.10 7.85
N THR A 245 3.17 9.51 7.24
CA THR A 245 2.02 10.24 6.71
C THR A 245 1.31 11.05 7.80
N ILE A 246 1.06 10.44 8.96
CA ILE A 246 0.44 11.12 10.10
C ILE A 246 1.33 12.24 10.63
N LEU A 247 2.64 12.07 10.66
CA LEU A 247 3.57 13.14 11.05
C LEU A 247 3.51 14.33 10.08
N MET A 248 3.39 14.10 8.77
CA MET A 248 3.19 15.18 7.78
C MET A 248 1.88 15.94 8.04
N LEU A 249 0.78 15.24 8.31
CA LEU A 249 -0.50 15.85 8.66
C LEU A 249 -0.40 16.65 9.98
N LYS A 250 0.31 16.13 10.99
CA LYS A 250 0.54 16.86 12.26
C LYS A 250 1.38 18.13 12.07
N ALA A 251 2.26 18.14 11.10
CA ALA A 251 3.02 19.32 10.71
C ALA A 251 2.20 20.36 9.91
N GLY A 252 0.89 20.12 9.73
CA GLY A 252 -0.02 21.02 8.99
C GLY A 252 0.09 20.91 7.48
N LEU A 253 0.80 19.91 6.96
CA LEU A 253 0.93 19.66 5.54
C LEU A 253 -0.18 18.73 5.03
N ARG A 254 -0.58 18.91 3.77
CA ARG A 254 -1.54 18.03 3.10
C ARG A 254 -0.86 16.75 2.61
N THR A 255 -1.65 15.69 2.53
CA THR A 255 -1.25 14.42 1.92
C THR A 255 -2.22 14.05 0.82
N GLU A 256 -1.70 13.59 -0.32
CA GLU A 256 -2.45 13.49 -1.57
C GLU A 256 -2.35 12.11 -2.22
N TYR A 257 -3.28 11.81 -3.12
CA TYR A 257 -3.31 10.62 -3.95
C TYR A 257 -3.29 11.01 -5.43
N VAL A 258 -2.43 10.36 -6.21
CA VAL A 258 -2.26 10.57 -7.65
C VAL A 258 -2.63 9.28 -8.38
N PRO A 259 -3.86 9.16 -8.92
CA PRO A 259 -4.38 7.91 -9.48
C PRO A 259 -3.59 7.40 -10.69
N ASP A 260 -3.02 8.32 -11.48
CA ASP A 260 -2.29 7.98 -12.71
C ASP A 260 -0.83 7.60 -12.47
N ALA A 261 -0.30 7.79 -11.25
CA ALA A 261 1.05 7.35 -10.86
C ALA A 261 1.01 5.88 -10.42
N ILE A 262 1.13 4.95 -11.38
CA ILE A 262 0.87 3.52 -11.15
C ILE A 262 2.13 2.79 -10.72
N ALA A 263 2.07 2.10 -9.59
CA ALA A 263 3.09 1.21 -9.08
C ALA A 263 2.55 -0.22 -8.90
N ALA A 264 3.29 -1.22 -9.37
CA ALA A 264 2.91 -2.62 -9.28
C ALA A 264 3.85 -3.34 -8.31
N THR A 265 3.33 -3.90 -7.22
CA THR A 265 4.10 -4.60 -6.18
C THR A 265 3.73 -6.08 -6.14
N VAL A 266 4.66 -6.93 -5.70
CA VAL A 266 4.40 -8.37 -5.54
C VAL A 266 3.50 -8.58 -4.32
N VAL A 267 2.42 -9.34 -4.50
CA VAL A 267 1.47 -9.66 -3.42
C VAL A 267 1.50 -11.15 -3.08
N PRO A 268 1.13 -11.54 -1.85
CA PRO A 268 1.06 -12.94 -1.46
C PRO A 268 0.14 -13.76 -2.36
N ASP A 269 0.61 -14.92 -2.79
CA ASP A 269 -0.11 -15.88 -3.64
C ASP A 269 -0.88 -16.94 -2.83
N SER A 270 -0.63 -17.00 -1.52
CA SER A 270 -1.17 -18.01 -0.60
C SER A 270 -1.67 -17.39 0.71
N LEU A 271 -2.65 -18.05 1.35
CA LEU A 271 -3.34 -17.52 2.55
C LEU A 271 -2.41 -17.29 3.75
N GLY A 272 -1.43 -18.14 3.96
CA GLY A 272 -0.53 -18.01 5.13
C GLY A 272 0.24 -16.68 5.14
N PRO A 273 1.03 -16.36 4.10
CA PRO A 273 1.70 -15.07 3.95
C PRO A 273 0.71 -13.88 3.95
N TYR A 274 -0.45 -14.01 3.28
CA TYR A 274 -1.48 -12.99 3.27
C TYR A 274 -1.98 -12.65 4.69
N LEU A 275 -2.33 -13.66 5.49
CA LEU A 275 -2.81 -13.44 6.86
C LEU A 275 -1.72 -12.83 7.77
N ARG A 276 -0.45 -13.21 7.60
CA ARG A 276 0.66 -12.57 8.32
C ARG A 276 0.79 -11.08 7.94
N GLN A 277 0.69 -10.76 6.67
CA GLN A 277 0.69 -9.38 6.18
C GLN A 277 -0.48 -8.58 6.75
N GLN A 278 -1.70 -9.14 6.70
CA GLN A 278 -2.91 -8.50 7.24
C GLN A 278 -2.84 -8.31 8.77
N LEU A 279 -2.25 -9.24 9.50
CA LEU A 279 -2.02 -9.11 10.95
C LEU A 279 -1.08 -7.94 11.26
N ARG A 280 0.01 -7.83 10.54
CA ARG A 280 0.96 -6.72 10.67
C ARG A 280 0.28 -5.38 10.37
N TRP A 281 -0.48 -5.31 9.27
CA TRP A 281 -1.22 -4.10 8.92
C TRP A 281 -2.30 -3.73 9.93
N ALA A 282 -3.04 -4.71 10.45
CA ALA A 282 -4.03 -4.46 11.50
C ALA A 282 -3.40 -3.88 12.77
N ARG A 283 -2.28 -4.46 13.24
CA ARG A 283 -1.53 -3.94 14.41
C ARG A 283 -1.07 -2.51 14.19
N SER A 284 -0.45 -2.22 13.04
CA SER A 284 -0.02 -0.88 12.66
C SER A 284 -1.20 0.09 12.60
N THR A 285 -2.28 -0.27 11.91
CA THR A 285 -3.47 0.57 11.79
C THR A 285 -4.04 0.96 13.15
N PHE A 286 -4.18 0.01 14.07
CA PHE A 286 -4.72 0.31 15.40
C PHE A 286 -3.79 1.22 16.23
N ARG A 287 -2.45 1.00 16.18
CA ARG A 287 -1.48 1.86 16.85
C ARG A 287 -1.52 3.29 16.32
N ASP A 288 -1.50 3.44 15.02
CA ASP A 288 -1.40 4.74 14.37
C ASP A 288 -2.74 5.47 14.34
N THR A 289 -3.87 4.76 14.39
CA THR A 289 -5.18 5.38 14.61
C THR A 289 -5.19 6.12 15.95
N TRP A 290 -4.64 5.54 17.02
CA TRP A 290 -4.51 6.22 18.30
C TRP A 290 -3.71 7.53 18.18
N LEU A 291 -2.63 7.50 17.40
CA LEU A 291 -1.83 8.70 17.11
C LEU A 291 -2.61 9.74 16.29
N ALA A 292 -3.48 9.29 15.40
CA ALA A 292 -4.29 10.13 14.51
C ALA A 292 -5.50 10.77 15.21
N LEU A 293 -6.00 10.22 16.34
CA LEU A 293 -7.18 10.75 17.03
C LEU A 293 -7.07 12.23 17.38
N ASN A 294 -5.87 12.70 17.73
CA ASN A 294 -5.63 14.10 18.08
C ASN A 294 -5.68 15.03 16.84
N LEU A 295 -5.64 14.49 15.61
CA LEU A 295 -5.77 15.27 14.39
C LEU A 295 -7.23 15.47 13.98
N LEU A 296 -8.10 14.51 14.33
CA LEU A 296 -9.48 14.46 13.83
C LEU A 296 -10.28 15.74 14.07
N PRO A 297 -10.17 16.43 15.23
CA PRO A 297 -10.90 17.67 15.47
C PRO A 297 -10.51 18.81 14.51
N GLY A 298 -9.29 18.79 13.96
CA GLY A 298 -8.80 19.79 13.00
C GLY A 298 -9.04 19.41 11.53
N LEU A 299 -9.51 18.20 11.26
CA LEU A 299 -9.80 17.70 9.92
C LEU A 299 -11.29 17.82 9.59
N ASP A 300 -11.62 17.62 8.29
CA ASP A 300 -13.00 17.58 7.85
C ASP A 300 -13.80 16.46 8.56
N ARG A 301 -15.09 16.71 8.81
CA ARG A 301 -15.99 15.76 9.48
C ARG A 301 -16.10 14.41 8.76
N PHE A 302 -15.96 14.41 7.44
CA PHE A 302 -15.92 13.17 6.67
C PHE A 302 -14.74 12.30 7.10
N LEU A 303 -13.55 12.87 7.29
CA LEU A 303 -12.36 12.10 7.69
C LEU A 303 -12.52 11.50 9.10
N THR A 304 -13.19 12.22 10.00
CA THR A 304 -13.56 11.67 11.32
C THR A 304 -14.49 10.46 11.15
N LEU A 305 -15.55 10.60 10.36
CA LEU A 305 -16.48 9.50 10.09
C LEU A 305 -15.78 8.33 9.39
N ASP A 306 -14.88 8.61 8.45
CA ASP A 306 -14.10 7.60 7.72
C ASP A 306 -13.21 6.80 8.68
N VAL A 307 -12.42 7.46 9.52
CA VAL A 307 -11.59 6.80 10.53
C VAL A 307 -12.41 6.01 11.54
N VAL A 308 -13.51 6.59 12.04
CA VAL A 308 -14.43 5.89 12.95
C VAL A 308 -15.06 4.68 12.27
N GLY A 309 -15.53 4.83 11.03
CA GLY A 309 -16.15 3.76 10.25
C GLY A 309 -15.21 2.59 10.00
N GLN A 310 -13.96 2.88 9.67
CA GLN A 310 -12.92 1.86 9.44
C GLN A 310 -12.53 1.07 10.70
N ASN A 311 -12.59 1.69 11.87
CA ASN A 311 -12.21 1.05 13.14
C ASN A 311 -13.41 0.43 13.88
N LEU A 312 -14.53 1.14 13.98
CA LEU A 312 -15.73 0.67 14.67
C LEU A 312 -16.52 -0.36 13.84
N GLY A 313 -16.56 -0.21 12.52
CA GLY A 313 -17.29 -1.12 11.63
C GLY A 313 -16.93 -2.59 11.83
N PRO A 314 -15.65 -2.99 11.77
CA PRO A 314 -15.24 -4.37 12.03
C PRO A 314 -15.63 -4.87 13.42
N LEU A 315 -15.63 -4.01 14.46
CA LEU A 315 -16.04 -4.40 15.82
C LEU A 315 -17.54 -4.67 15.91
N LEU A 316 -18.37 -3.82 15.28
CA LEU A 316 -19.82 -4.04 15.21
C LEU A 316 -20.15 -5.32 14.42
N LEU A 317 -19.48 -5.56 13.31
CA LEU A 317 -19.65 -6.79 12.54
C LEU A 317 -19.23 -8.03 13.35
N ALA A 318 -18.09 -7.97 14.03
CA ALA A 318 -17.62 -9.06 14.89
C ALA A 318 -18.63 -9.35 16.01
N LEU A 319 -19.14 -8.32 16.66
CA LEU A 319 -20.13 -8.46 17.73
C LEU A 319 -21.44 -9.08 17.19
N SER A 320 -21.90 -8.65 16.01
CA SER A 320 -23.08 -9.23 15.36
C SER A 320 -22.90 -10.70 15.00
N VAL A 321 -21.74 -11.07 14.47
CA VAL A 321 -21.42 -12.46 14.16
C VAL A 321 -21.36 -13.32 15.45
N LEU A 322 -20.70 -12.83 16.50
CA LEU A 322 -20.58 -13.54 17.78
C LEU A 322 -21.93 -13.73 18.45
N THR A 323 -22.77 -12.69 18.49
CA THR A 323 -24.12 -12.78 19.08
C THR A 323 -25.02 -13.69 18.27
N GLY A 324 -24.91 -13.68 16.93
CA GLY A 324 -25.61 -14.60 16.04
C GLY A 324 -25.18 -16.07 16.23
N LEU A 325 -23.88 -16.33 16.39
CA LEU A 325 -23.37 -17.66 16.69
C LEU A 325 -23.83 -18.15 18.08
N ALA A 326 -23.84 -17.28 19.08
CA ALA A 326 -24.34 -17.60 20.41
C ALA A 326 -25.85 -17.89 20.39
N GLN A 327 -26.64 -17.14 19.64
CA GLN A 327 -28.07 -17.40 19.42
C GLN A 327 -28.27 -18.79 18.81
N PHE A 328 -27.53 -19.14 17.76
CA PHE A 328 -27.63 -20.46 17.13
C PHE A 328 -27.23 -21.59 18.09
N ALA A 329 -26.12 -21.43 18.81
CA ALA A 329 -25.60 -22.46 19.71
C ALA A 329 -26.51 -22.70 20.94
N LEU A 330 -27.13 -21.64 21.50
CA LEU A 330 -27.91 -21.73 22.73
C LEU A 330 -29.42 -21.98 22.49
N MET A 331 -29.91 -21.54 21.32
CA MET A 331 -31.37 -21.57 21.05
C MET A 331 -31.74 -22.36 19.81
N GLY A 332 -30.77 -22.84 19.02
CA GLY A 332 -31.02 -23.56 17.79
C GLY A 332 -31.64 -22.73 16.67
N THR A 333 -31.76 -21.38 16.89
CA THR A 333 -32.37 -20.48 15.90
C THR A 333 -31.29 -19.77 15.07
N ALA A 334 -31.33 -19.96 13.75
CA ALA A 334 -30.36 -19.36 12.87
C ALA A 334 -30.54 -17.83 12.80
N PRO A 335 -29.42 -17.05 12.81
CA PRO A 335 -29.45 -15.58 12.77
C PRO A 335 -29.68 -15.06 11.34
N TRP A 336 -30.83 -15.41 10.73
CA TRP A 336 -31.12 -15.08 9.33
C TRP A 336 -31.02 -13.58 9.03
N GLY A 337 -31.43 -12.70 9.94
CA GLY A 337 -31.34 -11.26 9.76
C GLY A 337 -29.88 -10.80 9.54
N THR A 338 -28.94 -11.31 10.35
CA THR A 338 -27.51 -11.02 10.21
C THR A 338 -26.96 -11.58 8.90
N VAL A 339 -27.27 -12.83 8.56
CA VAL A 339 -26.80 -13.48 7.32
C VAL A 339 -27.29 -12.72 6.08
N LEU A 340 -28.60 -12.46 6.02
CA LEU A 340 -29.22 -11.75 4.88
C LEU A 340 -28.67 -10.34 4.75
N MET A 341 -28.43 -9.61 5.86
CA MET A 341 -27.83 -8.28 5.81
C MET A 341 -26.40 -8.32 5.29
N ILE A 342 -25.58 -9.25 5.73
CA ILE A 342 -24.19 -9.41 5.21
C ILE A 342 -24.22 -9.69 3.71
N VAL A 343 -25.08 -10.61 3.25
CA VAL A 343 -25.23 -10.95 1.82
C VAL A 343 -25.70 -9.73 1.03
N PHE A 344 -26.73 -9.03 1.50
CA PHE A 344 -27.23 -7.82 0.85
C PHE A 344 -26.15 -6.73 0.72
N MET A 345 -25.46 -6.41 1.82
CA MET A 345 -24.37 -5.43 1.82
C MET A 345 -23.24 -5.82 0.86
N THR A 346 -22.93 -7.12 0.78
CA THR A 346 -21.90 -7.64 -0.13
C THR A 346 -22.31 -7.42 -1.59
N ILE A 347 -23.55 -7.77 -1.96
CA ILE A 347 -24.07 -7.62 -3.33
C ILE A 347 -24.08 -6.14 -3.71
N VAL A 348 -24.62 -5.27 -2.85
CA VAL A 348 -24.67 -3.82 -3.11
C VAL A 348 -23.27 -3.26 -3.29
N ARG A 349 -22.35 -3.59 -2.38
CA ARG A 349 -20.96 -3.09 -2.45
C ARG A 349 -20.27 -3.54 -3.74
N CYS A 350 -20.32 -4.84 -4.07
CA CYS A 350 -19.68 -5.37 -5.27
C CYS A 350 -20.31 -4.79 -6.53
N GLY A 351 -21.64 -4.60 -6.57
CA GLY A 351 -22.35 -3.99 -7.68
C GLY A 351 -21.94 -2.52 -7.89
N VAL A 352 -21.92 -1.72 -6.82
CA VAL A 352 -21.50 -0.31 -6.89
C VAL A 352 -20.06 -0.20 -7.39
N VAL A 353 -19.15 -1.03 -6.86
CA VAL A 353 -17.75 -1.01 -7.28
C VAL A 353 -17.59 -1.45 -8.74
N ALA A 354 -18.28 -2.52 -9.16
CA ALA A 354 -18.26 -2.97 -10.55
C ALA A 354 -18.71 -1.90 -11.54
N LEU A 355 -19.77 -1.15 -11.17
CA LEU A 355 -20.27 -0.03 -11.97
C LEU A 355 -19.27 1.13 -12.01
N ARG A 356 -18.68 1.50 -10.87
CA ARG A 356 -17.71 2.60 -10.79
C ARG A 356 -16.40 2.28 -11.50
N ALA A 357 -15.88 1.07 -11.30
CA ALA A 357 -14.69 0.59 -11.98
C ALA A 357 -14.94 0.22 -13.45
N ARG A 358 -16.20 0.19 -13.89
CA ARG A 358 -16.62 -0.30 -15.23
C ARG A 358 -16.05 -1.70 -15.52
N GLN A 359 -15.92 -2.56 -14.50
CA GLN A 359 -15.30 -3.88 -14.61
C GLN A 359 -16.10 -4.93 -13.82
N LEU A 360 -16.67 -5.91 -14.53
CA LEU A 360 -17.48 -6.98 -13.93
C LEU A 360 -16.68 -7.89 -12.97
N ARG A 361 -15.33 -7.90 -13.07
CA ARG A 361 -14.47 -8.68 -12.17
C ARG A 361 -14.71 -8.38 -10.68
N PHE A 362 -15.14 -7.16 -10.35
CA PHE A 362 -15.43 -6.76 -8.98
C PHE A 362 -16.64 -7.46 -8.36
N LEU A 363 -17.50 -8.12 -9.14
CA LEU A 363 -18.52 -9.00 -8.60
C LEU A 363 -17.89 -10.22 -7.88
N GLY A 364 -16.74 -10.70 -8.38
CA GLY A 364 -15.93 -11.74 -7.72
C GLY A 364 -15.34 -11.31 -6.37
N PHE A 365 -15.29 -10.00 -6.08
CA PHE A 365 -14.86 -9.51 -4.77
C PHE A 365 -15.80 -9.93 -3.62
N SER A 366 -16.98 -10.48 -3.94
CA SER A 366 -17.88 -11.09 -2.94
C SER A 366 -17.20 -12.19 -2.11
N VAL A 367 -16.23 -12.91 -2.67
CA VAL A 367 -15.41 -13.91 -1.96
C VAL A 367 -14.64 -13.29 -0.78
N HIS A 368 -14.23 -12.02 -0.90
CA HIS A 368 -13.56 -11.30 0.18
C HIS A 368 -14.43 -11.21 1.45
N THR A 369 -15.77 -11.21 1.33
CA THR A 369 -16.65 -11.18 2.50
C THR A 369 -16.46 -12.41 3.37
N PHE A 370 -16.32 -13.61 2.78
CA PHE A 370 -16.04 -14.84 3.54
C PHE A 370 -14.67 -14.76 4.22
N ILE A 371 -13.65 -14.33 3.49
CA ILE A 371 -12.31 -14.15 4.06
C ILE A 371 -12.36 -13.11 5.20
N ASN A 372 -13.07 -12.01 5.02
CA ASN A 372 -13.20 -10.99 6.04
C ASN A 372 -13.90 -11.51 7.31
N VAL A 373 -15.04 -12.18 7.16
CA VAL A 373 -15.83 -12.66 8.32
C VAL A 373 -15.11 -13.80 9.04
N PHE A 374 -14.58 -14.79 8.32
CA PHE A 374 -14.06 -16.01 8.94
C PHE A 374 -12.56 -15.96 9.27
N LEU A 375 -11.78 -15.12 8.58
CA LEU A 375 -10.33 -15.03 8.78
C LEU A 375 -9.88 -13.66 9.29
N LEU A 376 -10.30 -12.56 8.66
CA LEU A 376 -9.77 -11.24 9.00
C LEU A 376 -10.40 -10.65 10.26
N LEU A 377 -11.68 -10.90 10.58
CA LEU A 377 -12.28 -10.45 11.83
C LEU A 377 -11.62 -11.10 13.06
N PRO A 378 -11.47 -12.44 13.14
CA PRO A 378 -10.71 -13.08 14.22
C PRO A 378 -9.27 -12.58 14.29
N LEU A 379 -8.62 -12.39 13.12
CA LEU A 379 -7.26 -11.87 13.04
C LEU A 379 -7.15 -10.44 13.58
N LYS A 380 -8.12 -9.56 13.29
CA LYS A 380 -8.17 -8.19 13.82
C LYS A 380 -8.41 -8.17 15.33
N ALA A 381 -9.27 -9.06 15.84
CA ALA A 381 -9.44 -9.24 17.28
C ALA A 381 -8.13 -9.68 17.95
N TYR A 382 -7.43 -10.66 17.38
CA TYR A 382 -6.11 -11.08 17.83
C TYR A 382 -5.08 -9.96 17.75
N ALA A 383 -5.11 -9.14 16.68
CA ALA A 383 -4.23 -7.97 16.54
C ALA A 383 -4.42 -6.97 17.70
N LEU A 384 -5.67 -6.69 18.11
CA LEU A 384 -5.99 -5.81 19.24
C LEU A 384 -5.41 -6.33 20.56
N CYS A 385 -5.45 -7.65 20.78
CA CYS A 385 -4.88 -8.27 21.98
C CYS A 385 -3.34 -8.29 21.98
N THR A 386 -2.71 -8.17 20.80
CA THR A 386 -1.27 -8.32 20.59
C THR A 386 -0.60 -7.08 20.03
N LEU A 387 -1.14 -5.89 20.32
CA LEU A 387 -0.61 -4.62 19.79
C LEU A 387 0.84 -4.33 20.18
N SER A 388 1.31 -4.85 21.30
CA SER A 388 2.69 -4.63 21.78
C SER A 388 3.72 -5.55 21.10
N ASN A 389 3.29 -6.47 20.24
CA ASN A 389 4.19 -7.35 19.50
C ASN A 389 4.66 -6.67 18.21
N SER A 390 5.97 -6.48 18.05
CA SER A 390 6.60 -5.80 16.90
C SER A 390 7.31 -6.75 15.94
N ASP A 391 7.12 -8.09 16.06
CA ASP A 391 7.79 -9.05 15.18
C ASP A 391 7.41 -8.80 13.71
N TRP A 392 8.44 -8.72 12.86
CA TRP A 392 8.28 -8.61 11.41
C TRP A 392 7.97 -9.99 10.81
N LEU A 393 6.69 -10.30 10.64
CA LEU A 393 6.19 -11.65 10.37
C LEU A 393 6.41 -12.17 8.93
N SER A 394 6.86 -11.34 7.98
CA SER A 394 6.76 -11.69 6.55
C SER A 394 8.05 -12.22 5.90
N ARG A 395 9.24 -11.99 6.43
CA ARG A 395 10.51 -12.26 5.71
C ARG A 395 11.32 -13.46 6.18
N ASN A 396 10.97 -14.11 7.28
CA ASN A 396 11.65 -15.35 7.70
C ASN A 396 11.27 -16.59 6.86
N PHE A 397 10.29 -16.44 5.95
CA PHE A 397 9.74 -17.56 5.19
C PHE A 397 10.48 -17.82 3.87
N ALA A 398 11.09 -16.82 3.24
CA ALA A 398 11.86 -17.02 2.01
C ALA A 398 13.08 -17.94 2.24
N ALA A 399 13.74 -17.83 3.40
CA ALA A 399 14.84 -18.72 3.78
C ALA A 399 14.40 -20.17 4.02
N THR A 400 13.16 -20.38 4.48
CA THR A 400 12.65 -21.74 4.79
C THR A 400 12.11 -22.45 3.56
N VAL A 401 11.59 -21.73 2.56
CA VAL A 401 11.10 -22.30 1.30
C VAL A 401 12.29 -22.67 0.39
N ALA A 402 13.34 -21.84 0.32
CA ALA A 402 14.56 -22.15 -0.43
C ALA A 402 15.27 -23.41 0.06
N VAL A 403 15.16 -23.73 1.36
CA VAL A 403 15.71 -24.96 1.95
C VAL A 403 14.81 -26.18 1.71
N LYS A 404 13.48 -26.00 1.52
CA LYS A 404 12.55 -27.14 1.31
C LYS A 404 12.46 -27.62 -0.13
N ASP A 405 12.65 -26.75 -1.12
CA ASP A 405 12.38 -27.12 -2.50
C ASP A 405 13.58 -27.63 -3.28
N GLY A 406 14.80 -27.67 -2.72
CA GLY A 406 15.97 -28.34 -3.34
C GLY A 406 16.17 -28.12 -4.86
N LYS A 407 15.35 -27.26 -5.47
CA LYS A 407 15.39 -26.88 -6.87
C LYS A 407 16.07 -25.54 -6.99
N GLN A 408 17.40 -25.57 -6.90
CA GLN A 408 18.21 -24.56 -7.58
C GLN A 408 17.92 -24.69 -9.07
N GLY A 409 17.03 -23.87 -9.59
CA GLY A 409 17.02 -23.57 -10.99
C GLY A 409 18.39 -22.98 -11.35
N PRO A 410 18.98 -23.31 -12.52
CA PRO A 410 20.30 -22.81 -12.87
C PRO A 410 20.27 -21.28 -12.86
N VAL A 411 21.11 -20.69 -12.01
CA VAL A 411 21.51 -19.29 -12.12
C VAL A 411 22.05 -19.12 -13.54
N PRO A 412 21.55 -18.19 -14.36
CA PRO A 412 22.15 -17.94 -15.66
C PRO A 412 23.62 -17.57 -15.42
N ASN A 413 24.54 -18.42 -15.84
CA ASN A 413 25.95 -18.11 -15.88
C ASN A 413 26.14 -16.91 -16.80
N LEU A 414 26.34 -15.75 -16.22
CA LEU A 414 26.85 -14.55 -16.88
C LEU A 414 28.39 -14.72 -17.07
N THR A 415 28.78 -15.77 -17.81
CA THR A 415 30.13 -15.81 -18.40
C THR A 415 30.14 -14.90 -19.59
N THR A 416 31.06 -13.98 -19.58
CA THR A 416 31.54 -13.12 -20.65
C THR A 416 31.59 -13.82 -22.00
N GLU A 417 30.51 -13.72 -22.77
CA GLU A 417 30.57 -13.74 -24.23
C GLU A 417 29.69 -12.61 -24.73
N SER A 418 30.35 -11.72 -25.44
CA SER A 418 29.79 -10.60 -26.16
C SER A 418 28.71 -11.07 -27.13
N SER A 419 27.49 -11.06 -26.69
CA SER A 419 26.30 -11.04 -27.55
C SER A 419 25.20 -10.36 -26.76
N THR A 420 24.97 -9.13 -27.08
CA THR A 420 23.95 -8.23 -26.61
C THR A 420 22.56 -8.86 -26.78
N THR A 421 22.13 -9.65 -25.80
CA THR A 421 20.70 -9.90 -25.61
C THR A 421 20.34 -9.25 -24.30
N ILE A 422 20.37 -7.92 -24.29
CA ILE A 422 19.54 -7.11 -23.44
C ILE A 422 18.14 -7.72 -23.63
N LEU A 423 17.56 -8.31 -22.59
CA LEU A 423 16.11 -8.51 -22.54
C LEU A 423 15.56 -7.13 -22.85
N SER A 424 15.11 -6.98 -24.11
CA SER A 424 14.75 -5.71 -24.68
C SER A 424 13.78 -5.05 -23.70
N GLY A 425 13.94 -3.76 -23.45
CA GLY A 425 13.01 -2.95 -22.67
C GLY A 425 11.55 -3.19 -23.09
N ASP A 426 11.33 -3.80 -24.25
CA ASP A 426 10.09 -4.29 -24.81
C ASP A 426 9.35 -5.34 -23.99
N ALA A 427 10.01 -6.24 -23.26
CA ALA A 427 9.32 -7.24 -22.45
C ALA A 427 8.79 -6.62 -21.16
N VAL A 428 9.56 -5.72 -20.53
CA VAL A 428 9.13 -4.93 -19.36
C VAL A 428 8.13 -3.88 -19.83
N GLN A 429 8.38 -3.21 -20.94
CA GLN A 429 7.47 -2.26 -21.55
C GLN A 429 6.17 -2.90 -22.03
N ASN A 430 6.17 -4.12 -22.57
CA ASN A 430 4.95 -4.82 -22.96
C ASN A 430 4.13 -5.26 -21.74
N ARG A 431 4.76 -5.69 -20.65
CA ARG A 431 4.07 -6.00 -19.38
C ARG A 431 3.51 -4.74 -18.73
N MET A 432 4.24 -3.62 -18.78
CA MET A 432 3.78 -2.31 -18.32
C MET A 432 2.72 -1.69 -19.24
N ARG A 433 2.82 -1.87 -20.56
CA ARG A 433 1.77 -1.46 -21.54
C ARG A 433 0.48 -2.26 -21.34
N HIS A 434 0.55 -3.53 -20.95
CA HIS A 434 -0.63 -4.30 -20.54
C HIS A 434 -1.25 -3.73 -19.26
N LEU A 435 -0.44 -3.42 -18.25
CA LEU A 435 -0.91 -2.79 -17.02
C LEU A 435 -1.48 -1.39 -17.27
N ALA A 436 -0.84 -0.60 -18.13
CA ALA A 436 -1.32 0.72 -18.52
C ALA A 436 -2.58 0.67 -19.40
N ARG A 437 -2.71 -0.30 -20.32
CA ARG A 437 -3.92 -0.49 -21.13
C ARG A 437 -5.11 -0.92 -20.29
N ASP A 438 -4.91 -1.82 -19.34
CA ASP A 438 -5.98 -2.23 -18.41
C ASP A 438 -6.45 -1.07 -17.51
N CYS A 439 -5.61 -0.05 -17.31
CA CYS A 439 -5.94 1.18 -16.59
C CYS A 439 -6.44 2.31 -17.51
N SER A 440 -5.93 2.43 -18.75
CA SER A 440 -6.32 3.50 -19.68
C SER A 440 -7.70 3.27 -20.33
N VAL A 441 -8.21 2.05 -20.35
CA VAL A 441 -9.63 1.75 -20.70
C VAL A 441 -10.59 2.40 -19.70
N LEU A 442 -10.07 2.92 -18.57
CA LEU A 442 -10.85 3.66 -17.57
C LEU A 442 -10.96 5.17 -17.84
N VAL A 443 -10.17 5.71 -18.77
CA VAL A 443 -10.06 7.17 -19.00
C VAL A 443 -10.61 7.62 -20.37
N THR A 444 -10.72 6.73 -21.35
CA THR A 444 -11.13 7.10 -22.72
C THR A 444 -12.43 6.43 -23.13
N SER A 445 -13.54 6.90 -22.62
CA SER A 445 -14.84 6.79 -23.27
C SER A 445 -15.76 7.92 -22.80
N ASP A 446 -15.36 9.15 -23.08
CA ASP A 446 -16.23 10.31 -23.18
C ASP A 446 -15.77 11.11 -24.42
N GLU A 447 -16.26 10.67 -25.58
CA GLU A 447 -16.69 11.47 -26.73
C GLU A 447 -18.01 10.88 -27.23
#